data_eaf593a97bb275123693275d67f7302a
#
_entry.id   eaf593a97bb275123693275d67f7302a
#
_cell.length_a   1.000
_cell.length_b   1.000
_cell.length_c   1.000
_cell.angle_alpha   90.00
_cell.angle_beta   90.00
_cell.angle_gamma   90.00
#
_symmetry.space_group_name_H-M   'P 1'
#
loop_
_entity.id
_entity.type
_entity.pdbx_description
1 polymer ?
#
loop_
_entity_poly.entity_id
_entity_poly.type
_entity_poly.pdbx_seq_one_letter_code
_entity_poly.pdbx_strand_id
1 'polypeptide(L)'
;ESFATLEAGQVVPRPGNLGPPVAPATTTRVVEFNDLAALERELAQGDVACVLCEPALTNIGIVLPDPGFHAALRQLTRRHGTLLVIDETHTLCAGAGGCTRAWGLEPDFITLGKAIGNGIPAAVYGCTEAVAARLREHLPLSTADTGGIGGTLAGNALSLAAMRVTLESVLTD
;
A
#
# COMPACT_ATOMS: atom_id res chain seq x y z
N GLU A 1 -1.55 11.57 10.03
CA GLU A 1 -0.49 10.75 9.40
C GLU A 1 0.79 10.85 10.22
N SER A 2 1.42 9.70 10.46
CA SER A 2 2.73 9.65 11.08
C SER A 2 3.75 9.24 10.03
N PHE A 3 4.77 10.07 9.86
CA PHE A 3 5.87 9.77 8.96
C PHE A 3 7.08 9.31 9.77
N ALA A 4 7.74 8.28 9.30
CA ALA A 4 8.98 7.78 9.88
C ALA A 4 10.18 8.15 9.00
N THR A 5 11.34 8.27 9.62
CA THR A 5 12.63 8.42 8.95
C THR A 5 13.68 7.58 9.65
N LEU A 6 14.80 7.34 8.99
CA LEU A 6 15.94 6.66 9.58
C LEU A 6 16.98 7.69 10.07
N GLU A 7 17.31 7.65 11.36
CA GLU A 7 18.41 8.41 11.94
C GLU A 7 19.36 7.42 12.63
N ALA A 8 20.59 7.38 12.21
CA ALA A 8 21.61 6.45 12.71
C ALA A 8 21.14 4.97 12.72
N GLY A 9 20.36 4.55 11.71
CA GLY A 9 19.82 3.19 11.60
C GLY A 9 18.60 2.89 12.47
N GLN A 10 18.06 3.89 13.18
CA GLN A 10 16.84 3.73 13.99
C GLN A 10 15.64 4.43 13.32
N VAL A 11 14.49 3.81 13.43
CA VAL A 11 13.23 4.41 12.96
C VAL A 11 12.75 5.43 13.98
N VAL A 12 12.67 6.69 13.57
CA VAL A 12 12.21 7.80 14.39
C VAL A 12 11.06 8.55 13.73
N PRO A 13 10.19 9.22 14.51
CA PRO A 13 9.15 10.07 13.92
C PRO A 13 9.78 11.27 13.23
N ARG A 14 9.31 11.59 12.04
CA ARG A 14 9.75 12.79 11.31
C ARG A 14 9.35 14.05 12.08
N PRO A 15 10.21 15.07 12.19
CA PRO A 15 9.84 16.34 12.80
C PRO A 15 8.59 16.94 12.17
N GLY A 16 7.67 17.45 12.99
CA GLY A 16 6.40 18.02 12.53
C GLY A 16 5.27 17.02 12.31
N ASN A 17 5.44 15.76 12.67
CA ASN A 17 4.33 14.80 12.68
C ASN A 17 3.18 15.27 13.56
N LEU A 18 1.96 15.17 13.03
CA LEU A 18 0.69 15.42 13.74
C LEU A 18 -0.03 14.12 14.09
N GLY A 19 0.60 12.99 13.87
CA GLY A 19 0.03 11.67 14.16
C GLY A 19 -0.01 11.34 15.66
N PRO A 20 -0.60 10.21 16.05
CA PRO A 20 -0.64 9.78 17.44
C PRO A 20 0.79 9.60 18.00
N PRO A 21 0.99 9.82 19.31
CA PRO A 21 2.28 9.73 19.96
C PRO A 21 2.75 8.28 20.15
N VAL A 22 2.80 7.52 19.06
CA VAL A 22 3.31 6.15 19.03
C VAL A 22 4.68 6.17 18.38
N ALA A 23 5.68 5.57 19.02
CA ALA A 23 6.99 5.43 18.44
C ALA A 23 6.92 4.52 17.19
N PRO A 24 7.24 5.01 15.99
CA PRO A 24 7.11 4.20 14.76
C PRO A 24 7.88 2.87 14.83
N ALA A 25 9.00 2.85 15.53
CA ALA A 25 9.82 1.66 15.70
C ALA A 25 9.13 0.48 16.38
N THR A 26 7.99 0.70 17.06
CA THR A 26 7.23 -0.38 17.71
C THR A 26 6.43 -1.21 16.70
N THR A 27 6.11 -0.64 15.54
CA THR A 27 5.21 -1.26 14.55
C THR A 27 5.75 -1.23 13.13
N THR A 28 6.85 -0.51 12.88
CA THR A 28 7.32 -0.25 11.53
C THR A 28 8.84 -0.41 11.44
N ARG A 29 9.27 -1.12 10.41
CA ARG A 29 10.67 -1.14 9.95
C ARG A 29 10.74 -0.40 8.63
N VAL A 30 11.79 0.36 8.42
CA VAL A 30 12.03 1.09 7.17
C VAL A 30 13.23 0.48 6.47
N VAL A 31 13.02 0.12 5.21
CA VAL A 31 14.05 -0.40 4.32
C VAL A 31 14.16 0.55 3.14
N GLU A 32 15.37 0.87 2.73
CA GLU A 32 15.57 1.71 1.55
C GLU A 32 15.09 0.99 0.29
N PHE A 33 14.49 1.76 -0.62
CA PHE A 33 14.02 1.24 -1.89
C PHE A 33 15.22 0.69 -2.69
N ASN A 34 15.03 -0.45 -3.34
CA ASN A 34 16.07 -1.23 -4.04
C ASN A 34 17.07 -1.99 -3.14
N ASP A 35 17.05 -1.85 -1.82
CA ASP A 35 17.90 -2.66 -0.93
C ASP A 35 17.25 -4.00 -0.57
N LEU A 36 17.37 -4.96 -1.49
CA LEU A 36 16.85 -6.32 -1.28
C LEU A 36 17.58 -7.05 -0.13
N ALA A 37 18.84 -6.74 0.14
CA ALA A 37 19.59 -7.38 1.22
C ALA A 37 19.07 -6.93 2.59
N ALA A 38 18.80 -5.64 2.76
CA ALA A 38 18.15 -5.15 3.96
C ALA A 38 16.74 -5.73 4.11
N LEU A 39 15.95 -5.77 3.02
CA LEU A 39 14.62 -6.36 3.04
C LEU A 39 14.64 -7.82 3.51
N GLU A 40 15.52 -8.64 2.96
CA GLU A 40 15.64 -10.04 3.36
C GLU A 40 16.01 -10.21 4.83
N ARG A 41 16.94 -9.38 5.35
CA ARG A 41 17.29 -9.39 6.78
C ARG A 41 16.11 -9.09 7.69
N GLU A 42 15.28 -8.12 7.31
CA GLU A 42 14.10 -7.76 8.10
C GLU A 42 13.00 -8.82 8.03
N LEU A 43 12.75 -9.38 6.85
CA LEU A 43 11.75 -10.44 6.68
C LEU A 43 12.16 -11.76 7.36
N ALA A 44 13.46 -12.06 7.43
CA ALA A 44 13.97 -13.27 8.07
C ALA A 44 13.65 -13.36 9.58
N GLN A 45 13.28 -12.25 10.21
CA GLN A 45 12.84 -12.23 11.62
C GLN A 45 11.46 -12.92 11.82
N GLY A 46 10.66 -13.06 10.76
CA GLY A 46 9.40 -13.82 10.78
C GLY A 46 8.22 -13.12 11.45
N ASP A 47 8.34 -11.82 11.76
CA ASP A 47 7.33 -11.03 12.48
C ASP A 47 6.76 -9.87 11.65
N VAL A 48 7.09 -9.80 10.36
CA VAL A 48 6.60 -8.78 9.45
C VAL A 48 5.29 -9.21 8.81
N ALA A 49 4.20 -8.53 9.14
CA ALA A 49 2.88 -8.83 8.59
C ALA A 49 2.76 -8.45 7.10
N CYS A 50 3.27 -7.28 6.73
CA CYS A 50 3.23 -6.82 5.33
C CYS A 50 4.40 -5.91 4.99
N VAL A 51 4.74 -5.88 3.69
CA VAL A 51 5.58 -4.86 3.08
C VAL A 51 4.66 -3.91 2.30
N LEU A 52 4.80 -2.62 2.55
CA LEU A 52 4.12 -1.55 1.83
C LEU A 52 5.15 -0.77 1.02
N CYS A 53 4.95 -0.65 -0.29
CA CYS A 53 5.79 0.19 -1.14
C CYS A 53 5.01 0.74 -2.34
N GLU A 54 5.51 1.83 -2.91
CA GLU A 54 5.09 2.28 -4.24
C GLU A 54 5.77 1.41 -5.33
N PRO A 55 5.21 1.33 -6.55
CA PRO A 55 5.92 0.73 -7.70
C PRO A 55 7.23 1.43 -8.05
N ALA A 56 7.24 2.75 -7.96
CA ALA A 56 8.40 3.64 -8.00
C ALA A 56 8.18 4.73 -6.96
N LEU A 57 9.23 5.22 -6.29
CA LEU A 57 9.06 6.32 -5.34
C LEU A 57 8.75 7.61 -6.10
N THR A 58 7.81 8.40 -5.57
CA THR A 58 7.30 9.59 -6.26
C THR A 58 7.28 10.86 -5.40
N ASN A 59 7.57 10.76 -4.10
CA ASN A 59 7.52 11.91 -3.18
C ASN A 59 8.88 12.57 -2.91
N ILE A 60 9.96 11.96 -3.33
CA ILE A 60 11.33 12.45 -3.15
C ILE A 60 12.06 12.69 -4.48
N GLY A 61 11.31 12.89 -5.53
CA GLY A 61 11.70 12.74 -6.90
C GLY A 61 11.22 11.37 -7.43
N ILE A 62 11.53 11.04 -8.66
CA ILE A 62 11.19 9.73 -9.23
C ILE A 62 12.37 8.79 -9.03
N VAL A 63 12.19 7.76 -8.19
CA VAL A 63 13.17 6.67 -8.03
C VAL A 63 12.58 5.40 -8.62
N LEU A 64 13.15 4.95 -9.71
CA LEU A 64 12.72 3.74 -10.40
C LEU A 64 13.22 2.48 -9.68
N PRO A 65 12.50 1.37 -9.77
CA PRO A 65 12.99 0.09 -9.31
C PRO A 65 14.19 -0.37 -10.15
N ASP A 66 15.18 -0.94 -9.50
CA ASP A 66 16.27 -1.62 -10.20
C ASP A 66 15.73 -2.83 -10.98
N PRO A 67 16.39 -3.24 -12.06
CA PRO A 67 16.00 -4.41 -12.83
C PRO A 67 15.84 -5.65 -11.92
N GLY A 68 14.63 -6.23 -11.93
CA GLY A 68 14.34 -7.43 -11.13
C GLY A 68 13.91 -7.16 -9.67
N PHE A 69 13.93 -5.91 -9.19
CA PHE A 69 13.57 -5.58 -7.81
C PHE A 69 12.20 -6.11 -7.42
N HIS A 70 11.15 -5.83 -8.18
CA HIS A 70 9.79 -6.27 -7.82
C HIS A 70 9.61 -7.78 -7.87
N ALA A 71 10.28 -8.47 -8.79
CA ALA A 71 10.25 -9.93 -8.83
C ALA A 71 10.91 -10.54 -7.58
N ALA A 72 12.06 -10.00 -7.17
CA ALA A 72 12.74 -10.43 -5.96
C ALA A 72 11.95 -10.06 -4.69
N LEU A 73 11.39 -8.85 -4.61
CA LEU A 73 10.49 -8.41 -3.54
C LEU A 73 9.33 -9.41 -3.37
N ARG A 74 8.67 -9.78 -4.47
CA ARG A 74 7.55 -10.74 -4.43
C ARG A 74 8.00 -12.13 -3.98
N GLN A 75 9.15 -12.60 -4.43
CA GLN A 75 9.71 -13.89 -3.99
C GLN A 75 10.02 -13.88 -2.48
N LEU A 76 10.64 -12.81 -1.99
CA LEU A 76 10.96 -12.66 -0.57
C LEU A 76 9.70 -12.64 0.30
N THR A 77 8.72 -11.82 -0.05
CA THR A 77 7.46 -11.73 0.71
C THR A 77 6.73 -13.09 0.77
N ARG A 78 6.66 -13.81 -0.36
CA ARG A 78 6.09 -15.17 -0.38
C ARG A 78 6.88 -16.16 0.48
N ARG A 79 8.21 -16.14 0.41
CA ARG A 79 9.09 -17.03 1.19
C ARG A 79 8.88 -16.88 2.68
N HIS A 80 8.70 -15.64 3.14
CA HIS A 80 8.54 -15.32 4.56
C HIS A 80 7.10 -15.24 5.03
N GLY A 81 6.12 -15.55 4.18
CA GLY A 81 4.69 -15.49 4.53
C GLY A 81 4.18 -14.09 4.82
N THR A 82 4.86 -13.08 4.32
CA THR A 82 4.56 -11.65 4.47
C THR A 82 3.67 -11.18 3.31
N LEU A 83 2.66 -10.37 3.58
CA LEU A 83 1.80 -9.80 2.54
C LEU A 83 2.51 -8.65 1.82
N LEU A 84 2.24 -8.50 0.53
CA LEU A 84 2.74 -7.39 -0.28
C LEU A 84 1.59 -6.41 -0.59
N VAL A 85 1.77 -5.16 -0.19
CA VAL A 85 0.86 -4.05 -0.46
C VAL A 85 1.55 -3.09 -1.43
N ILE A 86 0.97 -2.88 -2.60
CA ILE A 86 1.46 -1.90 -3.57
C ILE A 86 0.58 -0.65 -3.52
N ASP A 87 1.21 0.49 -3.29
CA ASP A 87 0.56 1.80 -3.28
C ASP A 87 0.67 2.48 -4.65
N GLU A 88 -0.44 2.46 -5.38
CA GLU A 88 -0.58 3.11 -6.70
C GLU A 88 -1.16 4.52 -6.60
N THR A 89 -1.19 5.12 -5.42
CA THR A 89 -1.84 6.44 -5.23
C THR A 89 -1.32 7.50 -6.20
N HIS A 90 -0.04 7.47 -6.56
CA HIS A 90 0.54 8.34 -7.58
C HIS A 90 0.65 7.67 -8.95
N THR A 91 0.99 6.40 -8.98
CA THR A 91 1.34 5.69 -10.22
C THR A 91 0.13 5.16 -10.99
N LEU A 92 -1.08 5.24 -10.41
CA LEU A 92 -2.32 4.90 -11.12
C LEU A 92 -2.47 5.67 -12.45
N CYS A 93 -2.03 6.92 -12.50
CA CYS A 93 -2.11 7.76 -13.70
C CYS A 93 -1.02 7.46 -14.75
N ALA A 94 -0.11 6.52 -14.51
CA ALA A 94 0.89 6.11 -15.50
C ALA A 94 0.28 5.31 -16.68
N GLY A 95 -0.98 4.90 -16.57
CA GLY A 95 -1.73 4.20 -17.60
C GLY A 95 -2.87 3.37 -17.02
N ALA A 96 -3.68 2.78 -17.86
CA ALA A 96 -4.80 1.94 -17.43
C ALA A 96 -4.32 0.75 -16.58
N GLY A 97 -4.76 0.69 -15.34
CA GLY A 97 -4.33 -0.30 -14.34
C GLY A 97 -3.00 0.03 -13.64
N GLY A 98 -2.48 1.25 -13.84
CA GLY A 98 -1.26 1.74 -13.18
C GLY A 98 0.01 0.96 -13.53
N CYS A 99 1.05 1.18 -12.75
CA CYS A 99 2.30 0.43 -12.88
C CYS A 99 2.13 -1.05 -12.53
N THR A 100 1.20 -1.40 -11.65
CA THR A 100 0.92 -2.81 -11.31
C THR A 100 0.59 -3.61 -12.56
N ARG A 101 -0.34 -3.13 -13.40
CA ARG A 101 -0.67 -3.77 -14.67
C ARG A 101 0.49 -3.69 -15.67
N ALA A 102 1.07 -2.50 -15.83
CA ALA A 102 2.11 -2.26 -16.82
C ALA A 102 3.37 -3.12 -16.61
N TRP A 103 3.73 -3.38 -15.36
CA TRP A 103 4.93 -4.15 -14.99
C TRP A 103 4.62 -5.58 -14.53
N GLY A 104 3.37 -6.01 -14.59
CA GLY A 104 2.95 -7.35 -14.18
C GLY A 104 3.22 -7.64 -12.71
N LEU A 105 3.01 -6.66 -11.82
CA LEU A 105 3.21 -6.84 -10.38
C LEU A 105 2.09 -7.71 -9.81
N GLU A 106 2.42 -8.48 -8.79
CA GLU A 106 1.49 -9.43 -8.16
C GLU A 106 1.32 -9.15 -6.65
N PRO A 107 0.74 -8.00 -6.26
CA PRO A 107 0.51 -7.71 -4.84
C PRO A 107 -0.60 -8.59 -4.24
N ASP A 108 -0.61 -8.69 -2.90
CA ASP A 108 -1.74 -9.23 -2.14
C ASP A 108 -2.80 -8.15 -1.90
N PHE A 109 -2.36 -6.89 -1.76
CA PHE A 109 -3.21 -5.71 -1.69
C PHE A 109 -2.71 -4.62 -2.63
N ILE A 110 -3.65 -3.83 -3.12
CA ILE A 110 -3.39 -2.58 -3.85
C ILE A 110 -4.13 -1.43 -3.18
N THR A 111 -3.50 -0.27 -3.09
CA THR A 111 -4.14 0.96 -2.62
C THR A 111 -4.13 2.03 -3.71
N LEU A 112 -5.22 2.76 -3.82
CA LEU A 112 -5.46 3.79 -4.82
C LEU A 112 -6.00 5.04 -4.13
N GLY A 113 -5.55 6.20 -4.55
CA GLY A 113 -6.02 7.48 -4.03
C GLY A 113 -5.89 8.58 -5.07
N LYS A 114 -5.88 9.80 -4.61
CA LYS A 114 -5.64 11.02 -5.42
C LYS A 114 -6.40 11.04 -6.76
N ALA A 115 -5.76 10.60 -7.84
CA ALA A 115 -6.30 10.65 -9.20
C ALA A 115 -7.66 9.96 -9.35
N ILE A 116 -7.93 8.90 -8.59
CA ILE A 116 -9.17 8.13 -8.72
C ILE A 116 -10.44 8.95 -8.38
N GLY A 117 -10.31 9.94 -7.48
CA GLY A 117 -11.41 10.81 -7.09
C GLY A 117 -11.52 12.09 -7.90
N ASN A 118 -10.52 12.38 -8.76
CA ASN A 118 -10.48 13.58 -9.61
C ASN A 118 -10.84 14.89 -8.86
N GLY A 119 -10.21 15.10 -7.70
CA GLY A 119 -10.44 16.27 -6.84
C GLY A 119 -11.48 16.08 -5.73
N ILE A 120 -12.30 15.05 -5.78
CA ILE A 120 -13.13 14.65 -4.65
C ILE A 120 -12.33 13.69 -3.75
N PRO A 121 -12.28 13.90 -2.42
CA PRO A 121 -11.59 12.99 -1.51
C PRO A 121 -12.13 11.56 -1.66
N ALA A 122 -11.30 10.68 -2.21
CA ALA A 122 -11.63 9.30 -2.44
C ALA A 122 -10.38 8.43 -2.39
N ALA A 123 -10.52 7.24 -1.85
CA ALA A 123 -9.49 6.20 -1.86
C ALA A 123 -10.16 4.84 -1.94
N VAL A 124 -9.43 3.89 -2.50
CA VAL A 124 -9.86 2.50 -2.63
C VAL A 124 -8.69 1.61 -2.27
N TYR A 125 -8.97 0.49 -1.69
CA TYR A 125 -8.03 -0.62 -1.63
C TYR A 125 -8.72 -1.90 -2.11
N GLY A 126 -7.94 -2.80 -2.65
CA GLY A 126 -8.38 -4.11 -3.08
C GLY A 126 -7.41 -5.18 -2.61
N CYS A 127 -7.87 -6.42 -2.57
CA CYS A 127 -7.03 -7.55 -2.21
C CYS A 127 -7.31 -8.74 -3.13
N THR A 128 -6.40 -9.71 -3.10
CA THR A 128 -6.58 -10.97 -3.81
C THR A 128 -7.71 -11.80 -3.19
N GLU A 129 -8.31 -12.72 -3.97
CA GLU A 129 -9.34 -13.63 -3.46
C GLU A 129 -8.84 -14.49 -2.29
N ALA A 130 -7.57 -14.88 -2.29
CA ALA A 130 -6.97 -15.63 -1.18
C ALA A 130 -7.00 -14.84 0.14
N VAL A 131 -6.68 -13.55 0.09
CA VAL A 131 -6.77 -12.66 1.25
C VAL A 131 -8.23 -12.45 1.65
N ALA A 132 -9.10 -12.19 0.69
CA ALA A 132 -10.53 -11.99 0.93
C ALA A 132 -11.18 -13.22 1.58
N ALA A 133 -10.81 -14.42 1.17
CA ALA A 133 -11.27 -15.66 1.77
C ALA A 133 -10.87 -15.77 3.26
N ARG A 134 -9.60 -15.48 3.56
CA ARG A 134 -9.11 -15.45 4.96
C ARG A 134 -9.80 -14.39 5.81
N LEU A 135 -10.07 -13.22 5.25
CA LEU A 135 -10.82 -12.17 5.94
C LEU A 135 -12.24 -12.63 6.28
N ARG A 136 -12.94 -13.25 5.34
CA ARG A 136 -14.30 -13.80 5.57
C ARG A 136 -14.31 -14.90 6.64
N GLU A 137 -13.29 -15.72 6.69
CA GLU A 137 -13.16 -16.80 7.68
C GLU A 137 -12.90 -16.27 9.09
N HIS A 138 -12.05 -15.25 9.24
CA HIS A 138 -11.55 -14.80 10.54
C HIS A 138 -12.25 -13.57 11.10
N LEU A 139 -12.91 -12.80 10.25
CA LEU A 139 -13.67 -11.62 10.64
C LEU A 139 -15.17 -11.87 10.41
N PRO A 140 -15.95 -12.17 11.44
CA PRO A 140 -17.39 -12.30 11.33
C PRO A 140 -18.01 -10.92 11.06
N LEU A 141 -17.89 -10.41 9.84
CA LEU A 141 -18.30 -9.08 9.41
C LEU A 141 -19.78 -8.79 9.66
N SER A 142 -20.59 -9.85 9.83
CA SER A 142 -22.05 -9.74 10.11
C SER A 142 -22.39 -9.54 11.58
N THR A 143 -21.45 -9.80 12.49
CA THR A 143 -21.75 -9.81 13.94
C THR A 143 -20.77 -8.97 14.76
N ALA A 144 -19.63 -8.56 14.17
CA ALA A 144 -18.67 -7.74 14.86
C ALA A 144 -19.09 -6.26 14.77
N ASP A 145 -19.37 -5.64 15.91
CA ASP A 145 -19.48 -4.18 16.03
C ASP A 145 -18.09 -3.57 15.96
N THR A 146 -17.43 -3.82 14.86
CA THR A 146 -16.19 -3.17 14.46
C THR A 146 -16.55 -2.13 13.42
N GLY A 147 -15.80 -1.04 13.29
CA GLY A 147 -15.98 -0.08 12.21
C GLY A 147 -15.92 -0.69 10.80
N GLY A 148 -15.91 -2.01 10.74
CA GLY A 148 -15.91 -2.80 9.51
C GLY A 148 -14.60 -2.67 8.72
N ILE A 149 -14.65 -3.12 7.48
CA ILE A 149 -13.60 -2.91 6.50
C ILE A 149 -13.91 -1.59 5.79
N GLY A 150 -13.51 -0.49 6.38
CA GLY A 150 -13.82 0.87 5.95
C GLY A 150 -14.21 1.72 7.15
N GLY A 151 -14.56 2.95 6.97
CA GLY A 151 -15.05 3.85 8.01
C GLY A 151 -16.50 4.26 7.74
N THR A 152 -17.07 5.06 8.61
CA THR A 152 -18.45 5.57 8.48
C THR A 152 -18.74 6.24 7.12
N LEU A 153 -17.72 6.84 6.51
CA LEU A 153 -17.85 7.50 5.20
C LEU A 153 -17.44 6.59 4.03
N ALA A 154 -17.05 5.34 4.29
CA ALA A 154 -16.73 4.40 3.22
C ALA A 154 -17.96 4.15 2.35
N GLY A 155 -17.75 4.17 1.02
CA GLY A 155 -18.83 3.97 0.05
C GLY A 155 -19.82 5.13 -0.05
N ASN A 156 -19.47 6.36 0.41
CA ASN A 156 -20.36 7.50 0.23
C ASN A 156 -20.63 7.78 -1.25
N ALA A 157 -21.86 8.19 -1.55
CA ALA A 157 -22.36 8.31 -2.92
C ALA A 157 -21.58 9.32 -3.79
N LEU A 158 -21.09 10.41 -3.20
CA LEU A 158 -20.34 11.43 -3.94
C LEU A 158 -18.98 10.89 -4.41
N SER A 159 -18.22 10.26 -3.50
CA SER A 159 -16.91 9.68 -3.85
C SER A 159 -17.07 8.53 -4.85
N LEU A 160 -18.08 7.67 -4.70
CA LEU A 160 -18.34 6.59 -5.64
C LEU A 160 -18.70 7.12 -7.03
N ALA A 161 -19.55 8.17 -7.12
CA ALA A 161 -19.90 8.79 -8.38
C ALA A 161 -18.67 9.43 -9.06
N ALA A 162 -17.83 10.14 -8.29
CA ALA A 162 -16.61 10.75 -8.80
C ALA A 162 -15.63 9.68 -9.34
N MET A 163 -15.39 8.63 -8.56
CA MET A 163 -14.52 7.52 -8.98
C MET A 163 -15.03 6.84 -10.25
N ARG A 164 -16.34 6.59 -10.32
CA ARG A 164 -16.96 5.98 -11.50
C ARG A 164 -16.72 6.84 -12.75
N VAL A 165 -17.04 8.13 -12.70
CA VAL A 165 -16.83 9.04 -13.83
C VAL A 165 -15.35 9.14 -14.22
N THR A 166 -14.46 9.17 -13.23
CA THR A 166 -13.01 9.19 -13.48
C THR A 166 -12.55 7.96 -14.24
N LEU A 167 -13.00 6.77 -13.82
CA LEU A 167 -12.63 5.51 -14.48
C LEU A 167 -13.29 5.35 -15.87
N GLU A 168 -14.50 5.85 -16.06
CA GLU A 168 -15.22 5.74 -17.33
C GLU A 168 -14.77 6.76 -18.38
N SER A 169 -14.21 7.90 -17.97
CA SER A 169 -14.01 9.04 -18.86
C SER A 169 -12.61 9.65 -18.86
N VAL A 170 -11.76 9.33 -17.88
CA VAL A 170 -10.44 9.97 -17.72
C VAL A 170 -9.33 8.91 -17.69
N LEU A 171 -9.42 7.94 -16.80
CA LEU A 171 -8.43 6.86 -16.65
C LEU A 171 -8.81 5.65 -17.53
N THR A 172 -8.97 5.91 -18.82
CA THR A 172 -9.31 4.90 -19.83
C THR A 172 -8.07 4.39 -20.57
N ASP A 173 -8.23 3.31 -21.35
CA ASP A 173 -7.20 2.78 -22.26
C ASP A 173 -6.84 3.78 -23.37
#